data_6387eef751936aba03aad4288bb44178
#
_entry.id   6387eef751936aba03aad4288bb44178
#
_cell.length_a   1.000
_cell.length_b   1.000
_cell.length_c   1.000
_cell.angle_alpha   90.00
_cell.angle_beta   90.00
_cell.angle_gamma   90.00
#
_symmetry.space_group_name_H-M   'P 1'
#
loop_
_entity.id
_entity.type
_entity.pdbx_description
1 polymer ?
#
loop_
_entity_poly.entity_id
_entity_poly.type
_entity_poly.pdbx_seq_one_letter_code
_entity_poly.pdbx_strand_id
1 'polypeptide(L)'
;NGISLTNLAGNSKRLSTHSTGEVRLYFDDAERFRTISTGVQLTGEFSHQAGSYINGSGGYIRIRHDAGRFTLGAGDDLQIYHDGNNSLLNNLTGNLIIQGANDIILRPANGEVGIDINANSSVDLYFNNSKKLTTKADGGTLLGTATYSQWYLGTSDGTNRGAIYADNSNQIGFLNNLGSFAFKLDANKQATFYNHVLPQANNSYDLGTTSYRWRNIYTNDLNLSNEGGK
;
A
#
# COMPACT_ATOMS: atom_id res chain seq x y z
N ASN A 1 -18.20 -27.15 -51.94
CA ASN A 1 -18.10 -26.09 -52.95
C ASN A 1 -18.15 -24.73 -52.21
N GLY A 2 -17.04 -24.00 -52.23
CA GLY A 2 -16.94 -22.66 -51.67
C GLY A 2 -17.08 -21.58 -52.76
N ILE A 3 -17.38 -20.37 -52.34
CA ILE A 3 -17.37 -19.16 -53.19
C ILE A 3 -16.02 -18.48 -53.01
N SER A 4 -15.41 -18.03 -54.10
CA SER A 4 -14.21 -17.21 -54.06
C SER A 4 -14.45 -15.93 -54.87
N LEU A 5 -14.20 -14.76 -54.27
CA LEU A 5 -14.14 -13.48 -54.97
C LEU A 5 -12.69 -13.07 -55.13
N THR A 6 -12.30 -12.72 -56.32
CA THR A 6 -10.96 -12.27 -56.66
C THR A 6 -11.00 -10.77 -57.06
N ASN A 7 -9.85 -10.15 -57.30
CA ASN A 7 -9.74 -8.85 -57.93
C ASN A 7 -10.20 -8.92 -59.42
N LEU A 8 -10.34 -7.78 -60.07
CA LEU A 8 -10.77 -7.69 -61.46
C LEU A 8 -9.86 -8.50 -62.43
N ALA A 9 -8.61 -8.67 -62.13
CA ALA A 9 -7.67 -9.49 -62.93
C ALA A 9 -7.75 -10.99 -62.66
N GLY A 10 -8.53 -11.44 -61.65
CA GLY A 10 -8.70 -12.85 -61.26
C GLY A 10 -7.49 -13.49 -60.60
N ASN A 11 -6.46 -12.71 -60.26
CA ASN A 11 -5.18 -13.23 -59.80
C ASN A 11 -4.91 -12.98 -58.29
N SER A 12 -5.83 -12.35 -57.53
CA SER A 12 -5.69 -12.10 -56.08
C SER A 12 -7.01 -12.32 -55.37
N LYS A 13 -7.00 -13.13 -54.32
CA LYS A 13 -8.18 -13.40 -53.47
C LYS A 13 -8.57 -12.20 -52.64
N ARG A 14 -9.86 -11.98 -52.48
CA ARG A 14 -10.46 -10.97 -51.62
C ARG A 14 -11.33 -11.58 -50.52
N LEU A 15 -12.17 -12.55 -50.90
CA LEU A 15 -13.01 -13.31 -50.00
C LEU A 15 -13.07 -14.77 -50.47
N SER A 16 -13.07 -15.69 -49.54
CA SER A 16 -13.42 -17.08 -49.84
C SER A 16 -14.33 -17.65 -48.74
N THR A 17 -15.26 -18.54 -49.17
CA THR A 17 -15.99 -19.41 -48.28
C THR A 17 -15.51 -20.84 -48.47
N HIS A 18 -15.42 -21.60 -47.40
CA HIS A 18 -14.95 -22.97 -47.42
C HIS A 18 -16.11 -23.96 -47.23
N SER A 19 -15.97 -25.18 -47.66
CA SER A 19 -16.98 -26.25 -47.46
C SER A 19 -17.16 -26.56 -45.95
N THR A 20 -16.21 -26.20 -45.10
CA THR A 20 -16.27 -26.31 -43.64
C THR A 20 -17.04 -25.16 -42.97
N GLY A 21 -17.58 -24.21 -43.75
CA GLY A 21 -18.35 -23.07 -43.26
C GLY A 21 -17.50 -21.84 -42.91
N GLU A 22 -16.18 -21.90 -43.10
CA GLU A 22 -15.31 -20.73 -42.88
C GLU A 22 -15.54 -19.64 -43.90
N VAL A 23 -15.52 -18.36 -43.45
CA VAL A 23 -15.41 -17.18 -44.31
C VAL A 23 -14.05 -16.54 -44.06
N ARG A 24 -13.32 -16.24 -45.12
CA ARG A 24 -11.99 -15.65 -45.08
C ARG A 24 -11.92 -14.37 -45.90
N LEU A 25 -11.32 -13.33 -45.35
CA LEU A 25 -11.01 -12.05 -46.00
C LEU A 25 -9.50 -11.94 -46.20
N TYR A 26 -9.11 -11.46 -47.38
CA TYR A 26 -7.71 -11.35 -47.78
C TYR A 26 -7.35 -9.92 -48.17
N PHE A 27 -6.13 -9.54 -47.92
CA PHE A 27 -5.47 -8.38 -48.48
C PHE A 27 -4.13 -8.86 -49.10
N ASP A 28 -3.97 -8.63 -50.39
CA ASP A 28 -2.80 -9.04 -51.16
C ASP A 28 -2.48 -10.55 -50.99
N ASP A 29 -3.50 -11.41 -51.23
CA ASP A 29 -3.48 -12.86 -51.03
C ASP A 29 -3.11 -13.34 -49.60
N ALA A 30 -2.80 -12.47 -48.69
CA ALA A 30 -2.60 -12.78 -47.30
C ALA A 30 -3.94 -12.76 -46.54
N GLU A 31 -4.27 -13.84 -45.83
CA GLU A 31 -5.46 -13.91 -44.97
C GLU A 31 -5.33 -12.91 -43.83
N ARG A 32 -6.38 -12.08 -43.60
CA ARG A 32 -6.44 -11.08 -42.56
C ARG A 32 -7.53 -11.35 -41.52
N PHE A 33 -8.60 -12.01 -41.93
CA PHE A 33 -9.73 -12.33 -41.07
C PHE A 33 -10.33 -13.66 -41.50
N ARG A 34 -10.68 -14.52 -40.53
CA ARG A 34 -11.48 -15.72 -40.78
C ARG A 34 -12.45 -16.01 -39.67
N THR A 35 -13.58 -16.68 -39.98
CA THR A 35 -14.44 -17.29 -39.00
C THR A 35 -13.87 -18.68 -38.63
N ILE A 36 -13.97 -19.04 -37.35
CA ILE A 36 -13.60 -20.35 -36.82
C ILE A 36 -14.75 -20.85 -35.93
N SER A 37 -14.76 -22.12 -35.56
CA SER A 37 -15.82 -22.74 -34.77
C SER A 37 -16.05 -22.03 -33.42
N THR A 38 -15.05 -21.37 -32.86
CA THR A 38 -15.07 -20.67 -31.56
C THR A 38 -15.17 -19.14 -31.67
N GLY A 39 -15.32 -18.59 -32.90
CA GLY A 39 -15.41 -17.14 -33.09
C GLY A 39 -14.77 -16.64 -34.38
N VAL A 40 -13.95 -15.62 -34.28
CA VAL A 40 -13.22 -15.00 -35.37
C VAL A 40 -11.73 -14.89 -35.06
N GLN A 41 -10.91 -15.04 -36.06
CA GLN A 41 -9.46 -14.87 -35.98
C GLN A 41 -9.03 -13.73 -36.89
N LEU A 42 -8.20 -12.82 -36.35
CA LEU A 42 -7.48 -11.79 -37.09
C LEU A 42 -6.01 -12.20 -37.22
N THR A 43 -5.46 -12.05 -38.43
CA THR A 43 -4.03 -12.21 -38.67
C THR A 43 -3.43 -10.84 -38.94
N GLY A 44 -2.64 -10.35 -37.97
CA GLY A 44 -2.09 -9.01 -37.97
C GLY A 44 -2.67 -8.14 -36.85
N GLU A 45 -2.62 -6.83 -37.04
CA GLU A 45 -3.05 -5.84 -36.07
C GLU A 45 -4.55 -5.49 -36.23
N PHE A 46 -5.27 -5.38 -35.10
CA PHE A 46 -6.58 -4.72 -35.07
C PHE A 46 -6.34 -3.23 -34.84
N SER A 47 -6.21 -2.45 -35.92
CA SER A 47 -6.00 -1.01 -35.84
C SER A 47 -7.26 -0.23 -36.26
N HIS A 48 -7.49 0.89 -35.57
CA HIS A 48 -8.54 1.86 -35.90
C HIS A 48 -7.92 3.24 -36.11
N GLN A 49 -8.25 3.89 -37.25
CA GLN A 49 -7.54 5.07 -37.74
C GLN A 49 -7.82 6.38 -36.99
N ALA A 50 -8.87 6.45 -36.16
CA ALA A 50 -9.22 7.66 -35.41
C ALA A 50 -9.93 7.28 -34.10
N GLY A 51 -9.19 7.31 -32.99
CA GLY A 51 -9.72 7.02 -31.65
C GLY A 51 -9.98 5.52 -31.44
N SER A 52 -9.33 4.95 -30.44
CA SER A 52 -9.40 3.51 -30.14
C SER A 52 -10.75 3.09 -29.59
N TYR A 53 -11.67 2.68 -30.45
CA TYR A 53 -12.96 2.12 -30.04
C TYR A 53 -13.04 0.66 -30.44
N ILE A 54 -13.09 -0.23 -29.44
CA ILE A 54 -13.50 -1.63 -29.66
C ILE A 54 -15.03 -1.74 -29.59
N ASN A 55 -15.75 -0.69 -29.17
CA ASN A 55 -17.20 -0.62 -29.15
C ASN A 55 -17.73 0.78 -29.52
N GLY A 56 -18.76 0.82 -30.35
CA GLY A 56 -19.25 1.98 -31.08
C GLY A 56 -19.99 3.07 -30.32
N SER A 57 -20.29 3.04 -29.05
CA SER A 57 -20.98 4.15 -28.39
C SER A 57 -20.64 4.39 -26.91
N GLY A 58 -19.54 3.86 -26.40
CA GLY A 58 -19.14 4.08 -25.03
C GLY A 58 -17.66 3.86 -24.77
N GLY A 59 -16.91 3.45 -25.78
CA GLY A 59 -15.43 3.37 -25.78
C GLY A 59 -14.81 2.46 -24.70
N TYR A 60 -15.37 1.25 -24.48
CA TYR A 60 -14.81 0.32 -23.51
C TYR A 60 -14.66 -1.12 -24.03
N ILE A 61 -13.66 -1.84 -23.53
CA ILE A 61 -13.53 -3.29 -23.63
C ILE A 61 -14.32 -3.90 -22.48
N ARG A 62 -15.24 -4.79 -22.74
CA ARG A 62 -16.06 -5.43 -21.72
C ARG A 62 -15.86 -6.95 -21.72
N ILE A 63 -15.39 -7.45 -20.58
CA ILE A 63 -15.35 -8.87 -20.26
C ILE A 63 -16.49 -9.11 -19.25
N ARG A 64 -17.56 -9.83 -19.67
CA ARG A 64 -18.79 -10.05 -18.86
C ARG A 64 -18.81 -11.44 -18.25
N HIS A 65 -17.76 -11.82 -17.58
CA HIS A 65 -17.68 -13.13 -16.94
C HIS A 65 -16.73 -13.07 -15.77
N ASP A 66 -17.14 -13.57 -14.60
CA ASP A 66 -16.34 -13.52 -13.38
C ASP A 66 -15.03 -14.32 -13.45
N ALA A 67 -14.98 -15.34 -14.34
CA ALA A 67 -13.72 -16.01 -14.66
C ALA A 67 -12.94 -15.35 -15.82
N GLY A 68 -13.50 -14.29 -16.45
CA GLY A 68 -12.86 -13.57 -17.54
C GLY A 68 -11.70 -12.70 -17.06
N ARG A 69 -10.58 -12.72 -17.76
CA ARG A 69 -9.35 -12.00 -17.39
C ARG A 69 -8.84 -11.15 -18.54
N PHE A 70 -8.30 -10.00 -18.21
CA PHE A 70 -7.38 -9.27 -19.07
C PHE A 70 -5.97 -9.67 -18.63
N THR A 71 -5.22 -10.34 -19.52
CA THR A 71 -3.91 -10.87 -19.19
C THR A 71 -2.83 -10.26 -20.07
N LEU A 72 -1.64 -10.08 -19.51
CA LEU A 72 -0.44 -9.59 -20.18
C LEU A 72 0.75 -10.49 -19.82
N GLY A 73 1.67 -10.66 -20.77
CA GLY A 73 2.82 -11.55 -20.67
C GLY A 73 2.55 -12.95 -21.28
N ALA A 74 3.61 -13.64 -21.70
CA ALA A 74 3.51 -14.96 -22.35
C ALA A 74 2.97 -16.07 -21.41
N GLY A 75 3.15 -15.88 -20.09
CA GLY A 75 2.67 -16.77 -19.03
C GLY A 75 1.47 -16.23 -18.26
N ASP A 76 0.70 -15.26 -18.85
CA ASP A 76 -0.39 -14.57 -18.14
C ASP A 76 0.09 -13.88 -16.86
N ASP A 77 1.28 -13.31 -16.90
CA ASP A 77 2.03 -12.80 -15.74
C ASP A 77 1.32 -11.68 -14.98
N LEU A 78 0.62 -10.79 -15.69
CA LEU A 78 -0.24 -9.78 -15.10
C LEU A 78 -1.70 -10.06 -15.46
N GLN A 79 -2.58 -10.11 -14.47
CA GLN A 79 -4.00 -10.41 -14.63
C GLN A 79 -4.85 -9.33 -13.96
N ILE A 80 -5.87 -8.83 -14.69
CA ILE A 80 -6.91 -7.94 -14.15
C ILE A 80 -8.24 -8.64 -14.31
N TYR A 81 -8.96 -8.90 -13.23
CA TYR A 81 -10.23 -9.61 -13.26
C TYR A 81 -11.11 -9.34 -12.03
N HIS A 82 -12.35 -9.80 -12.10
CA HIS A 82 -13.28 -9.86 -10.97
C HIS A 82 -13.66 -11.32 -10.73
N ASP A 83 -13.57 -11.79 -9.49
CA ASP A 83 -13.79 -13.21 -9.15
C ASP A 83 -15.20 -13.54 -8.66
N GLY A 84 -16.14 -12.59 -8.80
CA GLY A 84 -17.51 -12.68 -8.28
C GLY A 84 -17.68 -11.93 -6.95
N ASN A 85 -16.60 -11.66 -6.23
CA ASN A 85 -16.58 -10.90 -4.97
C ASN A 85 -15.63 -9.72 -5.01
N ASN A 86 -14.44 -9.91 -5.57
CA ASN A 86 -13.34 -8.94 -5.53
C ASN A 86 -12.85 -8.59 -6.93
N SER A 87 -12.38 -7.35 -7.11
CA SER A 87 -11.59 -6.93 -8.27
C SER A 87 -10.10 -7.03 -7.96
N LEU A 88 -9.37 -7.74 -8.79
CA LEU A 88 -7.97 -8.07 -8.57
C LEU A 88 -7.07 -7.52 -9.68
N LEU A 89 -5.93 -6.96 -9.27
CA LEU A 89 -4.76 -6.71 -10.08
C LEU A 89 -3.67 -7.66 -9.57
N ASN A 90 -3.45 -8.76 -10.27
CA ASN A 90 -2.63 -9.88 -9.82
C ASN A 90 -1.37 -10.01 -10.70
N ASN A 91 -0.20 -9.78 -10.12
CA ASN A 91 1.10 -9.93 -10.76
C ASN A 91 1.74 -11.23 -10.26
N LEU A 92 1.97 -12.17 -11.18
CA LEU A 92 2.46 -13.52 -10.87
C LEU A 92 3.98 -13.63 -10.91
N THR A 93 4.66 -12.72 -11.61
CA THR A 93 6.12 -12.75 -11.77
C THR A 93 6.71 -11.35 -11.60
N GLY A 94 7.89 -11.26 -11.01
CA GLY A 94 8.60 -9.99 -10.81
C GLY A 94 7.85 -8.99 -9.91
N ASN A 95 8.17 -7.72 -10.03
CA ASN A 95 7.57 -6.64 -9.25
C ASN A 95 6.38 -6.01 -9.98
N LEU A 96 5.32 -5.67 -9.27
CA LEU A 96 4.30 -4.74 -9.72
C LEU A 96 4.76 -3.31 -9.42
N ILE A 97 5.07 -2.53 -10.44
CA ILE A 97 5.48 -1.14 -10.31
C ILE A 97 4.30 -0.25 -10.69
N ILE A 98 3.84 0.57 -9.74
CA ILE A 98 2.81 1.59 -9.97
C ILE A 98 3.50 2.94 -9.93
N GLN A 99 3.54 3.64 -11.06
CA GLN A 99 4.22 4.92 -11.20
C GLN A 99 3.25 5.99 -11.68
N GLY A 100 3.10 7.05 -10.90
CA GLY A 100 2.38 8.27 -11.28
C GLY A 100 3.34 9.36 -11.78
N ALA A 101 2.85 10.26 -12.62
CA ALA A 101 3.59 11.48 -12.98
C ALA A 101 3.64 12.47 -11.80
N ASN A 102 2.64 12.42 -10.93
CA ASN A 102 2.51 13.15 -9.69
C ASN A 102 2.35 12.16 -8.53
N ASP A 103 1.35 12.33 -7.71
CA ASP A 103 1.10 11.51 -6.54
C ASP A 103 0.43 10.17 -6.89
N ILE A 104 0.57 9.18 -6.00
CA ILE A 104 -0.20 7.94 -6.02
C ILE A 104 -1.11 7.96 -4.81
N ILE A 105 -2.43 7.94 -5.02
CA ILE A 105 -3.43 8.03 -3.97
C ILE A 105 -4.29 6.77 -3.94
N LEU A 106 -4.31 6.07 -2.81
CA LEU A 106 -5.21 4.96 -2.55
C LEU A 106 -6.40 5.46 -1.73
N ARG A 107 -7.59 5.33 -2.32
CA ARG A 107 -8.84 5.79 -1.70
C ARG A 107 -9.75 4.60 -1.39
N PRO A 108 -10.14 4.39 -0.14
CA PRO A 108 -11.25 3.52 0.20
C PRO A 108 -12.59 4.12 -0.26
N ALA A 109 -13.70 3.52 0.12
CA ALA A 109 -15.03 4.01 -0.23
C ALA A 109 -15.27 5.48 0.19
N ASN A 110 -16.25 6.13 -0.46
CA ASN A 110 -16.72 7.50 -0.13
C ASN A 110 -15.73 8.64 -0.40
N GLY A 111 -14.68 8.40 -1.19
CA GLY A 111 -13.72 9.44 -1.57
C GLY A 111 -12.73 9.84 -0.48
N GLU A 112 -12.70 9.12 0.62
CA GLU A 112 -11.68 9.31 1.66
C GLU A 112 -10.29 8.96 1.14
N VAL A 113 -9.26 9.62 1.65
CA VAL A 113 -7.87 9.26 1.39
C VAL A 113 -7.45 8.24 2.44
N GLY A 114 -6.89 7.11 2.01
CA GLY A 114 -6.27 6.11 2.88
C GLY A 114 -4.75 6.26 2.92
N ILE A 115 -4.14 6.28 1.73
CA ILE A 115 -2.69 6.45 1.55
C ILE A 115 -2.46 7.50 0.46
N ASP A 116 -1.56 8.43 0.70
CA ASP A 116 -1.10 9.42 -0.26
C ASP A 116 0.43 9.39 -0.34
N ILE A 117 0.94 9.05 -1.51
CA ILE A 117 2.38 9.00 -1.82
C ILE A 117 2.67 10.22 -2.66
N ASN A 118 3.15 11.28 -2.03
CA ASN A 118 3.41 12.56 -2.67
C ASN A 118 4.73 12.53 -3.45
N ALA A 119 4.74 13.01 -4.68
CA ALA A 119 5.93 13.08 -5.50
C ALA A 119 7.01 13.94 -4.82
N ASN A 120 8.23 13.40 -4.70
CA ASN A 120 9.39 14.07 -4.07
C ASN A 120 9.14 14.56 -2.62
N SER A 121 8.21 13.97 -1.91
CA SER A 121 7.80 14.39 -0.58
C SER A 121 7.45 13.20 0.32
N SER A 122 6.42 13.34 1.14
CA SER A 122 6.00 12.38 2.16
C SER A 122 5.18 11.22 1.62
N VAL A 123 5.18 10.12 2.38
CA VAL A 123 4.10 9.14 2.38
C VAL A 123 3.22 9.41 3.59
N ASP A 124 1.93 9.60 3.35
CA ASP A 124 0.95 9.98 4.33
C ASP A 124 -0.10 8.88 4.52
N LEU A 125 -0.40 8.52 5.76
CA LEU A 125 -1.47 7.60 6.12
C LEU A 125 -2.59 8.36 6.81
N TYR A 126 -3.83 8.03 6.46
CA TYR A 126 -5.02 8.73 6.94
C TYR A 126 -5.98 7.80 7.67
N PHE A 127 -6.74 8.36 8.57
CA PHE A 127 -7.92 7.80 9.19
C PHE A 127 -9.03 8.87 9.18
N ASN A 128 -10.16 8.57 8.54
CA ASN A 128 -11.28 9.51 8.38
C ASN A 128 -10.82 10.87 7.82
N ASN A 129 -10.11 10.87 6.69
CA ASN A 129 -9.51 12.06 6.06
C ASN A 129 -8.56 12.87 6.95
N SER A 130 -8.25 12.40 8.14
CA SER A 130 -7.27 13.02 9.05
C SER A 130 -5.94 12.31 8.92
N LYS A 131 -4.89 13.02 8.54
CA LYS A 131 -3.53 12.48 8.49
C LYS A 131 -3.09 12.01 9.87
N LYS A 132 -2.59 10.78 9.98
CA LYS A 132 -2.13 10.15 11.23
C LYS A 132 -0.64 9.86 11.26
N LEU A 133 -0.06 9.54 10.10
CA LEU A 133 1.37 9.32 9.97
C LEU A 133 1.87 10.01 8.71
N THR A 134 3.03 10.63 8.78
CA THR A 134 3.72 11.22 7.63
C THR A 134 5.21 10.95 7.70
N THR A 135 5.83 10.60 6.57
CA THR A 135 7.30 10.51 6.48
C THR A 135 7.89 11.90 6.26
N LYS A 136 9.14 12.09 6.72
CA LYS A 136 9.94 13.30 6.56
C LYS A 136 11.37 12.94 6.18
N ALA A 137 12.16 13.92 5.76
CA ALA A 137 13.56 13.72 5.41
C ALA A 137 14.41 13.12 6.55
N ASP A 138 14.06 13.43 7.79
CA ASP A 138 14.74 13.00 9.02
C ASP A 138 13.97 11.95 9.82
N GLY A 139 12.92 11.35 9.25
CA GLY A 139 12.13 10.31 9.91
C GLY A 139 10.65 10.35 9.61
N GLY A 140 9.81 10.30 10.64
CA GLY A 140 8.36 10.34 10.52
C GLY A 140 7.70 11.08 11.68
N THR A 141 6.48 11.54 11.46
CA THR A 141 5.66 12.18 12.49
C THR A 141 4.36 11.43 12.65
N LEU A 142 4.05 11.03 13.87
CA LEU A 142 2.71 10.57 14.27
C LEU A 142 1.87 11.78 14.64
N LEU A 143 0.70 11.90 14.04
CA LEU A 143 -0.25 13.01 14.25
C LEU A 143 -1.44 12.51 15.05
N GLY A 144 -1.64 13.05 16.23
CA GLY A 144 -2.76 12.73 17.13
C GLY A 144 -3.93 13.69 17.01
N THR A 145 -4.40 14.16 18.15
CA THR A 145 -5.42 15.21 18.31
C THR A 145 -4.78 16.59 18.27
N ALA A 146 -5.57 17.66 18.50
CA ALA A 146 -5.04 19.02 18.64
C ALA A 146 -4.13 19.21 19.86
N THR A 147 -4.18 18.33 20.85
CA THR A 147 -3.50 18.49 22.12
C THR A 147 -2.41 17.46 22.39
N TYR A 148 -2.53 16.24 21.83
CA TYR A 148 -1.56 15.17 22.04
C TYR A 148 -1.52 14.18 20.89
N SER A 149 -0.45 13.40 20.82
CA SER A 149 -0.30 12.21 19.99
C SER A 149 0.19 11.02 20.81
N GLN A 150 -0.22 9.80 20.39
CA GLN A 150 0.16 8.57 21.07
C GLN A 150 0.46 7.47 20.04
N TRP A 151 1.52 6.70 20.33
CA TRP A 151 1.75 5.42 19.68
C TRP A 151 1.44 4.32 20.69
N TYR A 152 0.34 3.63 20.49
CA TYR A 152 -0.05 2.52 21.38
C TYR A 152 0.81 1.28 21.12
N LEU A 153 1.22 0.65 22.20
CA LEU A 153 1.89 -0.64 22.23
C LEU A 153 0.87 -1.67 22.76
N GLY A 154 0.49 -2.59 21.91
CA GLY A 154 -0.53 -3.59 22.21
C GLY A 154 -0.02 -5.01 22.03
N THR A 155 -0.83 -5.98 22.41
CA THR A 155 -0.62 -7.41 22.20
C THR A 155 -1.58 -7.95 21.13
N SER A 156 -1.37 -9.17 20.67
CA SER A 156 -2.16 -9.80 19.60
C SER A 156 -3.65 -9.98 19.91
N ASP A 157 -4.05 -9.83 21.17
CA ASP A 157 -5.44 -9.83 21.60
C ASP A 157 -6.15 -8.45 21.40
N GLY A 158 -5.43 -7.47 20.83
CA GLY A 158 -5.92 -6.10 20.62
C GLY A 158 -5.87 -5.22 21.86
N THR A 159 -5.36 -5.70 22.99
CA THR A 159 -5.28 -4.92 24.22
C THR A 159 -4.06 -4.00 24.21
N ASN A 160 -4.27 -2.69 24.43
CA ASN A 160 -3.20 -1.72 24.63
C ASN A 160 -2.54 -1.95 26.00
N ARG A 161 -1.20 -2.08 25.98
CA ARG A 161 -0.39 -2.33 27.18
C ARG A 161 0.34 -1.07 27.66
N GLY A 162 0.42 -0.06 26.82
CA GLY A 162 1.02 1.21 27.10
C GLY A 162 1.10 2.09 25.86
N ALA A 163 1.69 3.26 25.98
CA ALA A 163 1.90 4.15 24.84
C ALA A 163 3.17 5.00 25.00
N ILE A 164 3.75 5.37 23.86
CA ILE A 164 4.65 6.52 23.76
C ILE A 164 3.75 7.74 23.51
N TYR A 165 3.93 8.80 24.28
CA TYR A 165 3.06 9.96 24.32
C TYR A 165 3.84 11.25 24.13
N ALA A 166 3.23 12.22 23.43
CA ALA A 166 3.70 13.61 23.37
C ALA A 166 2.52 14.56 23.33
N ASP A 167 2.66 15.78 23.90
CA ASP A 167 1.61 16.78 23.93
C ASP A 167 2.08 18.21 23.56
N ASN A 168 1.11 19.13 23.46
CA ASN A 168 1.36 20.53 23.16
C ASN A 168 1.96 21.33 24.32
N SER A 169 2.15 20.73 25.50
CA SER A 169 2.91 21.28 26.62
C SER A 169 4.39 20.90 26.58
N ASN A 170 4.86 20.36 25.43
CA ASN A 170 6.22 19.86 25.20
C ASN A 170 6.62 18.75 26.19
N GLN A 171 5.67 17.91 26.57
CA GLN A 171 5.92 16.71 27.35
C GLN A 171 6.01 15.50 26.42
N ILE A 172 6.99 14.63 26.69
CA ILE A 172 7.10 13.31 26.09
C ILE A 172 7.24 12.27 27.17
N GLY A 173 6.58 11.11 27.04
CA GLY A 173 6.66 10.10 28.09
C GLY A 173 6.09 8.75 27.69
N PHE A 174 6.10 7.87 28.67
CA PHE A 174 5.55 6.52 28.56
C PHE A 174 4.30 6.43 29.46
N LEU A 175 3.20 5.99 28.85
CA LEU A 175 1.96 5.71 29.57
C LEU A 175 1.86 4.20 29.85
N ASN A 176 1.25 3.86 30.97
CA ASN A 176 0.79 2.51 31.27
C ASN A 176 -0.51 2.18 30.51
N ASN A 177 -1.04 0.98 30.70
CA ASN A 177 -2.29 0.51 30.09
C ASN A 177 -3.55 1.29 30.51
N LEU A 178 -3.48 2.08 31.57
CA LEU A 178 -4.57 2.94 32.06
C LEU A 178 -4.46 4.38 31.58
N GLY A 179 -3.48 4.69 30.70
CA GLY A 179 -3.26 6.03 30.18
C GLY A 179 -2.57 7.00 31.16
N SER A 180 -2.01 6.48 32.26
CA SER A 180 -1.27 7.27 33.24
C SER A 180 0.23 7.25 32.95
N PHE A 181 0.93 8.36 33.22
CA PHE A 181 2.38 8.40 33.09
C PHE A 181 3.07 7.40 34.02
N ALA A 182 3.96 6.62 33.48
CA ALA A 182 4.99 5.89 34.25
C ALA A 182 6.27 6.73 34.37
N PHE A 183 6.62 7.43 33.28
CA PHE A 183 7.77 8.31 33.15
C PHE A 183 7.46 9.42 32.15
N LYS A 184 7.95 10.63 32.39
CA LYS A 184 7.91 11.74 31.42
C LYS A 184 9.14 12.63 31.48
N LEU A 185 9.42 13.30 30.37
CA LEU A 185 10.26 14.49 30.25
C LEU A 185 9.34 15.69 29.98
N ASP A 186 9.57 16.80 30.65
CA ASP A 186 8.84 18.05 30.43
C ASP A 186 9.64 19.06 29.59
N ALA A 187 9.04 20.22 29.31
CA ALA A 187 9.66 21.30 28.53
C ALA A 187 10.99 21.81 29.13
N ASN A 188 11.20 21.67 30.45
CA ASN A 188 12.41 22.06 31.15
C ASN A 188 13.49 20.95 31.16
N LYS A 189 13.26 19.85 30.45
CA LYS A 189 14.12 18.66 30.39
C LYS A 189 14.21 17.92 31.74
N GLN A 190 13.18 18.09 32.61
CA GLN A 190 13.09 17.38 33.85
C GLN A 190 12.44 16.04 33.67
N ALA A 191 13.07 14.98 34.19
CA ALA A 191 12.56 13.62 34.20
C ALA A 191 11.71 13.37 35.45
N THR A 192 10.47 12.95 35.28
CA THR A 192 9.57 12.61 36.39
C THR A 192 9.19 11.15 36.31
N PHE A 193 9.44 10.39 37.38
CA PHE A 193 8.96 9.02 37.56
C PHE A 193 7.73 9.08 38.48
N TYR A 194 6.69 8.37 38.08
CA TYR A 194 5.40 8.37 38.78
C TYR A 194 5.26 7.18 39.76
N ASN A 195 6.34 6.42 39.92
CA ASN A 195 6.46 5.33 40.90
C ASN A 195 7.94 5.12 41.26
N HIS A 196 8.23 4.09 42.02
CA HIS A 196 9.58 3.74 42.43
C HIS A 196 10.52 3.55 41.23
N VAL A 197 11.76 3.99 41.38
CA VAL A 197 12.85 3.66 40.47
C VAL A 197 13.64 2.52 41.11
N LEU A 198 13.50 1.32 40.56
CA LEU A 198 14.11 0.12 41.11
C LEU A 198 15.22 -0.39 40.18
N PRO A 199 16.38 -0.80 40.74
CA PRO A 199 17.36 -1.55 39.98
C PRO A 199 16.81 -2.95 39.63
N GLN A 200 17.25 -3.50 38.49
CA GLN A 200 16.80 -4.82 38.05
C GLN A 200 17.19 -5.97 39.03
N ALA A 201 18.31 -5.81 39.73
CA ALA A 201 18.78 -6.78 40.68
C ALA A 201 19.36 -6.07 41.93
N ASN A 202 19.21 -6.71 43.07
CA ASN A 202 19.72 -6.21 44.33
C ASN A 202 21.26 -6.14 44.31
N ASN A 203 21.84 -5.04 44.81
CA ASN A 203 23.28 -4.84 44.99
C ASN A 203 24.13 -5.04 43.71
N SER A 204 23.55 -4.70 42.53
CA SER A 204 24.19 -4.95 41.24
C SER A 204 24.34 -3.70 40.36
N TYR A 205 23.70 -2.59 40.73
CA TYR A 205 23.65 -1.37 39.92
C TYR A 205 23.84 -0.14 40.78
N ASP A 206 24.60 0.83 40.26
CA ASP A 206 24.92 2.09 40.92
C ASP A 206 24.00 3.21 40.42
N LEU A 207 23.75 4.22 41.24
CA LEU A 207 23.18 5.50 40.85
C LEU A 207 24.31 6.52 40.57
N GLY A 208 24.71 6.64 39.35
CA GLY A 208 25.86 7.42 38.90
C GLY A 208 27.12 6.58 38.77
N THR A 209 28.25 7.20 38.54
CA THR A 209 29.57 6.58 38.38
C THR A 209 30.66 7.41 39.09
N THR A 210 31.89 6.91 39.13
CA THR A 210 33.02 7.66 39.66
C THR A 210 33.29 8.96 38.90
N SER A 211 32.97 9.03 37.63
CA SER A 211 33.15 10.21 36.77
C SER A 211 31.88 11.06 36.60
N TYR A 212 30.68 10.48 36.80
CA TYR A 212 29.40 11.17 36.65
C TYR A 212 28.58 11.01 37.92
N ARG A 213 28.64 12.00 38.78
CA ARG A 213 28.03 11.99 40.11
C ARG A 213 26.87 12.98 40.20
N TRP A 214 25.82 12.62 40.95
CA TRP A 214 24.79 13.58 41.36
C TRP A 214 25.40 14.67 42.25
N ARG A 215 25.10 15.92 41.93
CA ARG A 215 25.55 17.07 42.75
C ARG A 215 24.89 17.05 44.11
N ASN A 216 23.57 16.87 44.14
CA ASN A 216 22.77 16.83 45.35
C ASN A 216 21.69 15.73 45.23
N ILE A 217 21.31 15.13 46.34
CA ILE A 217 20.15 14.28 46.51
C ILE A 217 19.23 14.91 47.50
N TYR A 218 18.00 15.27 47.12
CA TYR A 218 16.97 15.82 47.96
C TYR A 218 15.98 14.72 48.27
N THR A 219 15.89 14.34 49.57
CA THR A 219 14.98 13.30 50.04
C THR A 219 14.51 13.65 51.44
N ASN A 220 13.28 13.24 51.80
CA ASN A 220 12.78 13.40 53.16
C ASN A 220 13.42 12.44 54.13
N ASP A 221 13.76 11.24 53.62
CA ASP A 221 14.37 10.19 54.39
C ASP A 221 15.37 9.42 53.56
N LEU A 222 16.54 9.05 54.10
CA LEU A 222 17.58 8.31 53.46
C LEU A 222 17.94 7.11 54.34
N ASN A 223 17.53 5.90 53.92
CA ASN A 223 17.91 4.68 54.55
C ASN A 223 19.10 4.04 53.83
N LEU A 224 20.23 4.02 54.49
CA LEU A 224 21.47 3.36 54.00
C LEU A 224 21.72 2.11 54.80
N SER A 225 21.47 0.96 54.22
CA SER A 225 21.84 -0.33 54.81
C SER A 225 23.04 -0.92 54.08
N ASN A 226 24.06 -1.30 54.81
CA ASN A 226 25.23 -1.99 54.30
C ASN A 226 25.12 -3.47 54.63
N GLU A 227 24.17 -4.17 53.99
CA GLU A 227 24.08 -5.64 54.12
C GLU A 227 25.14 -6.25 53.21
N GLY A 228 26.32 -6.45 53.72
CA GLY A 228 27.44 -7.09 53.00
C GLY A 228 28.72 -6.31 52.96
N GLY A 229 28.89 -5.36 53.88
CA GLY A 229 30.16 -4.68 54.08
C GLY A 229 31.28 -5.65 54.46
N LYS A 230 32.30 -5.74 53.64
CA LYS A 230 33.66 -6.00 54.08
C LYS A 230 34.39 -4.68 54.12
#